data_9c83d731c711758d896a4516176d31c9
#
_entry.id   9c83d731c711758d896a4516176d31c9
#
_cell.length_a   1.000
_cell.length_b   1.000
_cell.length_c   1.000
_cell.angle_alpha   90.00
_cell.angle_beta   90.00
_cell.angle_gamma   90.00
#
_symmetry.space_group_name_H-M   'P 1'
#
loop_
_entity.id
_entity.type
_entity.pdbx_description
1 polymer ?
#
loop_
_entity_poly.entity_id
_entity_poly.type
_entity_poly.pdbx_seq_one_letter_code
_entity_poly.pdbx_strand_id
1 'polypeptide(L)'
;AMYWWKDFDRDEVAAEFDVIAGLGMRIVRMFLLWEDFQPTPDAVSPEALTNLEVVADVAAERGLGLDVTFFTGHMSGPNWAPAWLLGGNEGVPEGRQVISGDHQHAGPYRNPYSDPLALAAAELLLREVVGRLRGHPGVWAWNLGNEPDNFALPPDDETGAAWCSRMFAVIREIDPERHRTVGLHSPSLTTRNHLRADQVFADADFAVMHTYPIYADFGVGALDPDTVPFATALTAALSGRPTMMEEFGACTAPPGSETVDWRWQTEYRDYDQIMLSEETLAEHLADVLPRLVEVGATGALVWCYADYHESLWDRPPCDLQKHERHFGLVRPDGSLKPHAEVIRDFIASKPVIGEPSARARIEVDAEAFYRDPATTLPDLYAAFKEGR
;
A
#
# COMPACT_ATOMS: atom_id res chain seq x y z
N ALA A 1 4.81 6.22 9.64
CA ALA A 1 5.96 6.38 8.99
C ALA A 1 7.10 5.48 9.43
N MET A 2 8.24 5.52 8.70
CA MET A 2 9.32 4.54 8.85
C MET A 2 9.98 4.51 10.23
N TYR A 3 10.01 5.64 10.93
CA TYR A 3 10.64 5.74 12.24
C TYR A 3 9.66 5.73 13.42
N TRP A 4 8.39 5.61 13.15
CA TRP A 4 7.32 5.70 14.13
C TRP A 4 7.40 4.62 15.23
N TRP A 5 7.81 3.39 14.87
CA TRP A 5 8.00 2.32 15.83
C TRP A 5 9.26 2.46 16.69
N LYS A 6 10.30 3.14 16.16
CA LYS A 6 11.56 3.38 16.86
C LYS A 6 11.46 4.55 17.85
N ASP A 7 10.65 5.55 17.51
CA ASP A 7 10.43 6.76 18.31
C ASP A 7 8.96 6.84 18.75
N PHE A 8 8.41 5.71 19.25
CA PHE A 8 6.98 5.56 19.54
C PHE A 8 6.50 6.52 20.63
N ASP A 9 5.49 7.32 20.33
CA ASP A 9 4.79 8.22 21.25
C ASP A 9 3.26 8.02 21.13
N ARG A 10 2.62 7.55 22.21
CA ARG A 10 1.18 7.35 22.28
C ARG A 10 0.36 8.63 22.05
N ASP A 11 0.85 9.75 22.57
CA ASP A 11 0.10 11.01 22.49
C ASP A 11 0.17 11.59 21.08
N GLU A 12 1.28 11.40 20.35
CA GLU A 12 1.39 11.69 18.93
C GLU A 12 0.40 10.83 18.11
N VAL A 13 0.40 9.51 18.33
CA VAL A 13 -0.58 8.60 17.70
C VAL A 13 -2.01 9.05 17.94
N ALA A 14 -2.34 9.43 19.17
CA ALA A 14 -3.67 9.87 19.54
C ALA A 14 -4.06 11.17 18.81
N ALA A 15 -3.13 12.13 18.72
CA ALA A 15 -3.36 13.40 18.02
C ALA A 15 -3.55 13.19 16.50
N GLU A 16 -2.74 12.34 15.89
CA GLU A 16 -2.86 12.01 14.46
C GLU A 16 -4.20 11.32 14.15
N PHE A 17 -4.60 10.36 14.99
CA PHE A 17 -5.87 9.65 14.82
C PHE A 17 -7.09 10.54 15.10
N ASP A 18 -6.97 11.56 15.95
CA ASP A 18 -8.00 12.59 16.12
C ASP A 18 -8.21 13.40 14.82
N VAL A 19 -7.13 13.75 14.11
CA VAL A 19 -7.21 14.43 12.81
C VAL A 19 -7.85 13.52 11.77
N ILE A 20 -7.41 12.28 11.66
CA ILE A 20 -7.94 11.28 10.70
C ILE A 20 -9.45 11.05 10.93
N ALA A 21 -9.85 10.82 12.17
CA ALA A 21 -11.25 10.66 12.54
C ALA A 21 -12.07 11.95 12.29
N GLY A 22 -11.46 13.11 12.55
CA GLY A 22 -12.04 14.42 12.28
C GLY A 22 -12.30 14.69 10.80
N LEU A 23 -11.51 14.13 9.89
CA LEU A 23 -11.75 14.13 8.46
C LEU A 23 -12.89 13.16 8.04
N GLY A 24 -13.42 12.36 8.97
CA GLY A 24 -14.48 11.40 8.73
C GLY A 24 -14.01 10.04 8.23
N MET A 25 -12.71 9.82 8.16
CA MET A 25 -12.12 8.53 7.78
C MET A 25 -12.43 7.46 8.82
N ARG A 26 -12.44 6.19 8.42
CA ARG A 26 -12.82 5.05 9.27
C ARG A 26 -11.75 3.98 9.36
N ILE A 27 -10.85 3.91 8.39
CA ILE A 27 -9.79 2.90 8.31
C ILE A 27 -8.45 3.61 8.21
N VAL A 28 -7.49 3.13 8.98
CA VAL A 28 -6.09 3.54 8.93
C VAL A 28 -5.25 2.33 8.57
N ARG A 29 -4.62 2.37 7.41
CA ARG A 29 -3.62 1.37 7.05
C ARG A 29 -2.31 1.71 7.72
N MET A 30 -1.72 0.74 8.39
CA MET A 30 -0.47 0.90 9.12
C MET A 30 0.49 -0.25 8.82
N PHE A 31 1.78 0.04 8.90
CA PHE A 31 2.80 -0.83 8.38
C PHE A 31 3.70 -1.36 9.50
N LEU A 32 3.77 -2.68 9.60
CA LEU A 32 4.71 -3.35 10.48
C LEU A 32 6.03 -3.53 9.71
N LEU A 33 6.96 -2.59 9.85
CA LEU A 33 8.30 -2.77 9.30
C LEU A 33 8.89 -4.07 9.83
N TRP A 34 9.24 -4.97 8.92
CA TRP A 34 9.64 -6.32 9.30
C TRP A 34 10.83 -6.33 10.27
N GLU A 35 11.80 -5.43 10.08
CA GLU A 35 12.97 -5.32 10.96
C GLU A 35 12.61 -4.87 12.39
N ASP A 36 11.62 -3.99 12.56
CA ASP A 36 11.23 -3.46 13.86
C ASP A 36 10.43 -4.48 14.68
N PHE A 37 9.61 -5.28 14.00
CA PHE A 37 8.79 -6.30 14.65
C PHE A 37 9.50 -7.63 14.86
N GLN A 38 10.45 -7.98 13.99
CA GLN A 38 11.14 -9.27 14.03
C GLN A 38 12.65 -9.11 13.87
N PRO A 39 13.35 -8.66 14.94
CA PRO A 39 14.80 -8.38 14.91
C PRO A 39 15.64 -9.64 14.70
N THR A 40 15.12 -10.83 15.04
CA THR A 40 15.71 -12.14 14.76
C THR A 40 14.66 -13.07 14.16
N PRO A 41 15.04 -14.13 13.40
CA PRO A 41 14.08 -14.97 12.73
C PRO A 41 13.19 -15.79 13.68
N ASP A 42 13.62 -15.96 14.92
CA ASP A 42 13.01 -16.78 15.97
C ASP A 42 12.39 -15.96 17.11
N ALA A 43 12.37 -14.61 17.01
CA ALA A 43 11.79 -13.77 18.05
C ALA A 43 11.11 -12.52 17.48
N VAL A 44 9.90 -12.25 17.96
CA VAL A 44 9.15 -11.02 17.73
C VAL A 44 9.41 -10.05 18.87
N SER A 45 9.56 -8.77 18.58
CA SER A 45 9.82 -7.72 19.56
C SER A 45 8.64 -7.57 20.54
N PRO A 46 8.83 -7.82 21.85
CA PRO A 46 7.77 -7.59 22.83
C PRO A 46 7.38 -6.12 22.95
N GLU A 47 8.32 -5.20 22.72
CA GLU A 47 8.07 -3.77 22.75
C GLU A 47 7.20 -3.34 21.57
N ALA A 48 7.53 -3.77 20.34
CA ALA A 48 6.73 -3.51 19.15
C ALA A 48 5.30 -4.07 19.27
N LEU A 49 5.14 -5.26 19.85
CA LEU A 49 3.82 -5.84 20.14
C LEU A 49 3.03 -5.00 21.15
N THR A 50 3.68 -4.49 22.18
CA THR A 50 3.03 -3.64 23.20
C THR A 50 2.62 -2.30 22.57
N ASN A 51 3.49 -1.68 21.78
CA ASN A 51 3.16 -0.46 21.08
C ASN A 51 2.01 -0.65 20.07
N LEU A 52 2.00 -1.75 19.35
CA LEU A 52 0.89 -2.09 18.44
C LEU A 52 -0.45 -2.27 19.17
N GLU A 53 -0.47 -2.87 20.35
CA GLU A 53 -1.66 -2.98 21.19
C GLU A 53 -2.17 -1.58 21.60
N VAL A 54 -1.25 -0.68 22.01
CA VAL A 54 -1.60 0.71 22.32
C VAL A 54 -2.19 1.43 21.11
N VAL A 55 -1.62 1.23 19.92
CA VAL A 55 -2.16 1.83 18.66
C VAL A 55 -3.57 1.29 18.37
N ALA A 56 -3.78 0.00 18.56
CA ALA A 56 -5.09 -0.61 18.37
C ALA A 56 -6.13 -0.09 19.37
N ASP A 57 -5.75 0.11 20.64
CA ASP A 57 -6.60 0.74 21.64
C ASP A 57 -6.98 2.18 21.25
N VAL A 58 -5.99 2.98 20.85
CA VAL A 58 -6.17 4.38 20.41
C VAL A 58 -7.10 4.45 19.20
N ALA A 59 -6.98 3.52 18.25
CA ALA A 59 -7.89 3.41 17.09
C ALA A 59 -9.33 3.09 17.54
N ALA A 60 -9.49 2.09 18.40
CA ALA A 60 -10.79 1.68 18.91
C ALA A 60 -11.52 2.81 19.66
N GLU A 61 -10.79 3.55 20.51
CA GLU A 61 -11.31 4.71 21.24
C GLU A 61 -11.92 5.78 20.32
N ARG A 62 -11.42 5.87 19.07
CA ARG A 62 -11.83 6.86 18.05
C ARG A 62 -12.78 6.29 16.99
N GLY A 63 -13.15 5.03 17.12
CA GLY A 63 -13.99 4.34 16.13
C GLY A 63 -13.30 4.14 14.79
N LEU A 64 -11.97 4.08 14.79
CA LEU A 64 -11.14 3.73 13.65
C LEU A 64 -10.86 2.22 13.63
N GLY A 65 -10.72 1.65 12.45
CA GLY A 65 -10.26 0.28 12.22
C GLY A 65 -8.88 0.27 11.59
N LEU A 66 -7.98 -0.56 12.11
CA LEU A 66 -6.65 -0.72 11.56
C LEU A 66 -6.63 -1.79 10.46
N ASP A 67 -6.08 -1.45 9.31
CA ASP A 67 -5.58 -2.38 8.31
C ASP A 67 -4.11 -2.63 8.60
N VAL A 68 -3.82 -3.74 9.28
CA VAL A 68 -2.49 -4.04 9.80
C VAL A 68 -1.68 -4.78 8.74
N THR A 69 -0.72 -4.08 8.13
CA THR A 69 0.10 -4.59 7.03
C THR A 69 1.40 -5.20 7.54
N PHE A 70 1.52 -6.52 7.38
CA PHE A 70 2.70 -7.32 7.75
C PHE A 70 3.83 -7.20 6.72
N PHE A 71 4.97 -7.76 7.06
CA PHE A 71 6.12 -7.98 6.17
C PHE A 71 6.48 -6.76 5.33
N THR A 72 6.32 -5.57 5.90
CA THR A 72 6.64 -4.35 5.18
C THR A 72 8.14 -4.28 4.93
N GLY A 73 8.52 -4.77 3.76
CA GLY A 73 9.89 -4.77 3.25
C GLY A 73 10.10 -3.72 2.16
N HIS A 74 9.03 -3.23 1.53
CA HIS A 74 9.08 -2.10 0.60
C HIS A 74 8.24 -0.95 1.13
N MET A 75 8.84 0.25 1.18
CA MET A 75 8.11 1.45 1.59
C MET A 75 8.83 2.71 1.12
N SER A 76 8.06 3.60 0.45
CA SER A 76 8.53 4.93 0.02
C SER A 76 9.82 4.89 -0.81
N GLY A 77 9.98 3.87 -1.66
CA GLY A 77 11.07 3.70 -2.61
C GLY A 77 12.14 2.69 -2.23
N PRO A 78 12.81 2.73 -1.07
CA PRO A 78 13.77 1.71 -0.66
C PRO A 78 13.11 0.42 -0.17
N ASN A 79 13.92 -0.65 -0.09
CA ASN A 79 13.58 -1.88 0.61
C ASN A 79 14.20 -1.89 2.01
N TRP A 80 13.45 -2.36 2.99
CA TRP A 80 13.80 -2.44 4.41
C TRP A 80 13.83 -3.90 4.83
N ALA A 81 15.00 -4.43 5.11
CA ALA A 81 15.19 -5.84 5.39
C ALA A 81 15.77 -6.05 6.79
N PRO A 82 15.20 -6.95 7.62
CA PRO A 82 15.85 -7.29 8.87
C PRO A 82 17.22 -7.95 8.60
N ALA A 83 18.19 -7.70 9.47
CA ALA A 83 19.58 -8.13 9.27
C ALA A 83 19.72 -9.64 9.03
N TRP A 84 18.89 -10.47 9.65
CA TRP A 84 18.90 -11.93 9.48
C TRP A 84 18.41 -12.39 8.09
N LEU A 85 17.69 -11.53 7.35
CA LEU A 85 17.24 -11.81 5.99
C LEU A 85 18.34 -11.56 4.96
N LEU A 86 19.35 -10.73 5.27
CA LEU A 86 20.46 -10.43 4.36
C LEU A 86 21.29 -11.68 4.04
N GLY A 87 21.97 -11.67 2.88
CA GLY A 87 22.90 -12.73 2.47
C GLY A 87 22.29 -13.90 1.68
N GLY A 88 21.02 -13.83 1.29
CA GLY A 88 20.42 -14.69 0.25
C GLY A 88 20.80 -14.17 -1.15
N ASN A 89 20.34 -14.80 -2.21
CA ASN A 89 20.71 -14.40 -3.58
C ASN A 89 19.60 -14.55 -4.63
N GLU A 90 18.34 -14.60 -4.26
CA GLU A 90 17.26 -14.80 -5.23
C GLU A 90 16.15 -13.77 -5.14
N GLY A 91 15.74 -13.25 -6.30
CA GLY A 91 14.50 -12.51 -6.46
C GLY A 91 14.48 -11.06 -5.98
N VAL A 92 15.62 -10.47 -5.61
CA VAL A 92 15.70 -9.07 -5.22
C VAL A 92 15.72 -8.19 -6.47
N PRO A 93 14.77 -7.22 -6.60
CA PRO A 93 14.76 -6.31 -7.73
C PRO A 93 16.03 -5.46 -7.79
N GLU A 94 16.63 -5.37 -8.98
CA GLU A 94 17.81 -4.53 -9.21
C GLU A 94 17.50 -3.03 -9.06
N GLY A 95 18.53 -2.24 -8.72
CA GLY A 95 18.43 -0.78 -8.68
C GLY A 95 17.65 -0.20 -7.49
N ARG A 96 17.39 -1.00 -6.46
CA ARG A 96 16.76 -0.50 -5.23
C ARG A 96 17.77 -0.35 -4.10
N GLN A 97 17.62 0.74 -3.35
CA GLN A 97 18.30 0.93 -2.07
C GLN A 97 17.79 -0.12 -1.08
N VAL A 98 18.69 -0.80 -0.39
CA VAL A 98 18.36 -1.73 0.70
C VAL A 98 18.85 -1.16 2.02
N ILE A 99 17.97 -1.08 3.00
CA ILE A 99 18.25 -0.56 4.33
C ILE A 99 18.03 -1.67 5.34
N SER A 100 18.94 -1.80 6.29
CA SER A 100 18.80 -2.68 7.45
C SER A 100 19.36 -1.97 8.68
N GLY A 101 18.54 -1.80 9.70
CA GLY A 101 18.86 -0.87 10.77
C GLY A 101 18.97 0.56 10.20
N ASP A 102 20.02 1.26 10.58
CA ASP A 102 20.30 2.62 10.08
C ASP A 102 21.36 2.62 8.95
N HIS A 103 21.61 1.46 8.33
CA HIS A 103 22.67 1.30 7.36
C HIS A 103 22.14 0.83 5.99
N GLN A 104 22.73 1.43 4.96
CA GLN A 104 22.53 0.98 3.60
C GLN A 104 23.36 -0.29 3.33
N HIS A 105 22.75 -1.27 2.69
CA HIS A 105 23.37 -2.53 2.31
C HIS A 105 23.38 -2.70 0.80
N ALA A 106 24.49 -3.21 0.28
CA ALA A 106 24.58 -3.69 -1.10
C ALA A 106 24.44 -5.21 -1.06
N GLY A 107 23.54 -5.74 -1.84
CA GLY A 107 23.45 -7.17 -2.02
C GLY A 107 22.08 -7.77 -1.74
N PRO A 108 21.90 -9.00 -2.17
CA PRO A 108 20.65 -9.72 -2.08
C PRO A 108 20.32 -10.14 -0.65
N TYR A 109 19.08 -10.51 -0.44
CA TYR A 109 18.57 -11.13 0.77
C TYR A 109 17.82 -12.43 0.44
N ARG A 110 17.43 -13.19 1.47
CA ARG A 110 16.68 -14.44 1.33
C ARG A 110 15.31 -14.15 0.71
N ASN A 111 14.89 -14.99 -0.22
CA ASN A 111 13.58 -14.84 -0.83
C ASN A 111 12.46 -15.19 0.18
N PRO A 112 11.58 -14.25 0.56
CA PRO A 112 10.56 -14.49 1.57
C PRO A 112 9.50 -15.50 1.15
N TYR A 113 9.39 -15.79 -0.15
CA TYR A 113 8.40 -16.74 -0.68
C TYR A 113 8.89 -18.19 -0.67
N SER A 114 10.18 -18.43 -0.68
CA SER A 114 10.77 -19.76 -0.88
C SER A 114 11.82 -20.18 0.14
N ASP A 115 12.51 -19.23 0.81
CA ASP A 115 13.52 -19.58 1.81
C ASP A 115 12.88 -20.16 3.09
N PRO A 116 13.26 -21.37 3.54
CA PRO A 116 12.62 -22.00 4.69
C PRO A 116 12.71 -21.20 6.00
N LEU A 117 13.84 -20.47 6.20
CA LEU A 117 14.00 -19.62 7.39
C LEU A 117 13.04 -18.44 7.34
N ALA A 118 12.94 -17.77 6.18
CA ALA A 118 12.04 -16.64 6.00
C ALA A 118 10.56 -17.06 6.16
N LEU A 119 10.17 -18.21 5.60
CA LEU A 119 8.82 -18.76 5.75
C LEU A 119 8.47 -19.06 7.21
N ALA A 120 9.39 -19.70 7.95
CA ALA A 120 9.16 -20.00 9.37
C ALA A 120 9.08 -18.72 10.22
N ALA A 121 9.94 -17.76 9.93
CA ALA A 121 9.93 -16.44 10.59
C ALA A 121 8.63 -15.67 10.31
N ALA A 122 8.14 -15.69 9.06
CA ALA A 122 6.88 -15.07 8.69
C ALA A 122 5.69 -15.68 9.45
N GLU A 123 5.60 -17.00 9.53
CA GLU A 123 4.54 -17.65 10.32
C GLU A 123 4.62 -17.29 11.80
N LEU A 124 5.82 -17.22 12.39
CA LEU A 124 6.00 -16.81 13.78
C LEU A 124 5.47 -15.39 14.00
N LEU A 125 5.84 -14.44 13.12
CA LEU A 125 5.37 -13.06 13.24
C LEU A 125 3.84 -12.98 13.17
N LEU A 126 3.21 -13.69 12.22
CA LEU A 126 1.75 -13.75 12.14
C LEU A 126 1.14 -14.32 13.42
N ARG A 127 1.66 -15.43 13.95
CA ARG A 127 1.13 -16.06 15.16
C ARG A 127 1.21 -15.16 16.39
N GLU A 128 2.31 -14.45 16.56
CA GLU A 128 2.51 -13.54 17.70
C GLU A 128 1.62 -12.30 17.59
N VAL A 129 1.61 -11.62 16.44
CA VAL A 129 0.84 -10.39 16.24
C VAL A 129 -0.66 -10.66 16.21
N VAL A 130 -1.11 -11.61 15.39
CA VAL A 130 -2.55 -11.95 15.30
C VAL A 130 -3.05 -12.54 16.62
N GLY A 131 -2.24 -13.38 17.28
CA GLY A 131 -2.55 -13.93 18.59
C GLY A 131 -2.73 -12.85 19.66
N ARG A 132 -1.85 -11.84 19.68
CA ARG A 132 -1.90 -10.70 20.61
C ARG A 132 -3.16 -9.86 20.46
N LEU A 133 -3.56 -9.59 19.21
CA LEU A 133 -4.69 -8.71 18.89
C LEU A 133 -5.95 -9.46 18.44
N ARG A 134 -6.03 -10.77 18.67
CA ARG A 134 -7.21 -11.56 18.29
C ARG A 134 -8.50 -10.95 18.81
N GLY A 135 -9.42 -10.67 17.88
CA GLY A 135 -10.73 -10.09 18.23
C GLY A 135 -10.68 -8.65 18.73
N HIS A 136 -9.54 -7.98 18.66
CA HIS A 136 -9.40 -6.60 19.13
C HIS A 136 -10.30 -5.64 18.32
N PRO A 137 -11.11 -4.77 18.96
CA PRO A 137 -12.07 -3.90 18.24
C PRO A 137 -11.38 -2.86 17.32
N GLY A 138 -10.14 -2.47 17.59
CA GLY A 138 -9.36 -1.56 16.76
C GLY A 138 -8.77 -2.21 15.51
N VAL A 139 -8.78 -3.53 15.37
CA VAL A 139 -8.31 -4.21 14.15
C VAL A 139 -9.48 -4.45 13.22
N TRP A 140 -9.37 -3.97 11.98
CA TRP A 140 -10.35 -4.19 10.93
C TRP A 140 -9.92 -5.32 9.98
N ALA A 141 -8.65 -5.32 9.55
CA ALA A 141 -8.12 -6.31 8.62
C ALA A 141 -6.66 -6.66 8.92
N TRP A 142 -6.25 -7.83 8.43
CA TRP A 142 -4.89 -8.31 8.37
C TRP A 142 -4.42 -8.31 6.91
N ASN A 143 -3.31 -7.64 6.62
CA ASN A 143 -2.79 -7.45 5.28
C ASN A 143 -1.37 -8.04 5.17
N LEU A 144 -1.14 -8.95 4.21
CA LEU A 144 0.10 -9.72 4.11
C LEU A 144 1.30 -8.95 3.56
N GLY A 145 1.15 -7.70 3.14
CA GLY A 145 2.31 -6.95 2.68
C GLY A 145 1.99 -5.67 1.94
N ASN A 146 3.02 -4.86 1.78
CA ASN A 146 2.99 -3.65 0.97
C ASN A 146 3.78 -3.85 -0.31
N GLU A 147 3.08 -3.96 -1.46
CA GLU A 147 3.72 -4.11 -2.77
C GLU A 147 4.85 -5.15 -2.76
N PRO A 148 4.53 -6.38 -2.38
CA PRO A 148 5.55 -7.33 -1.95
C PRO A 148 6.51 -7.78 -3.05
N ASP A 149 6.14 -7.64 -4.34
CA ASP A 149 7.03 -7.85 -5.49
C ASP A 149 8.12 -6.78 -5.62
N ASN A 150 7.89 -5.57 -5.11
CA ASN A 150 8.93 -4.55 -5.00
C ASN A 150 10.02 -4.96 -3.99
N PHE A 151 9.69 -5.78 -3.01
CA PHE A 151 10.64 -6.34 -2.07
C PHE A 151 11.36 -7.55 -2.66
N ALA A 152 10.62 -8.56 -3.12
CA ALA A 152 11.15 -9.74 -3.78
C ALA A 152 10.12 -10.35 -4.72
N LEU A 153 10.59 -10.97 -5.81
CA LEU A 153 9.73 -11.73 -6.72
C LEU A 153 9.58 -13.18 -6.25
N PRO A 154 8.36 -13.74 -6.24
CA PRO A 154 8.21 -15.19 -6.15
C PRO A 154 8.94 -15.88 -7.33
N PRO A 155 9.45 -17.10 -7.17
CA PRO A 155 10.08 -17.85 -8.27
C PRO A 155 9.14 -18.09 -9.46
N ASP A 156 7.85 -18.28 -9.18
CA ASP A 156 6.78 -18.53 -10.15
C ASP A 156 5.41 -18.20 -9.56
N ASP A 157 4.38 -18.25 -10.42
CA ASP A 157 2.98 -17.93 -10.06
C ASP A 157 2.44 -18.88 -8.96
N GLU A 158 2.81 -20.18 -9.01
CA GLU A 158 2.39 -21.19 -8.02
C GLU A 158 2.97 -20.87 -6.63
N THR A 159 4.24 -20.50 -6.57
CA THR A 159 4.92 -20.13 -5.31
C THR A 159 4.30 -18.86 -4.70
N GLY A 160 4.00 -17.85 -5.52
CA GLY A 160 3.34 -16.63 -5.06
C GLY A 160 1.95 -16.90 -4.46
N ALA A 161 1.13 -17.67 -5.18
CA ALA A 161 -0.20 -18.08 -4.72
C ALA A 161 -0.13 -18.94 -3.44
N ALA A 162 0.75 -19.94 -3.42
CA ALA A 162 0.92 -20.84 -2.28
C ALA A 162 1.37 -20.11 -1.02
N TRP A 163 2.24 -19.10 -1.17
CA TRP A 163 2.65 -18.26 -0.04
C TRP A 163 1.47 -17.49 0.55
N CYS A 164 0.65 -16.83 -0.27
CA CYS A 164 -0.53 -16.11 0.20
C CYS A 164 -1.51 -17.06 0.91
N SER A 165 -1.86 -18.20 0.29
CA SER A 165 -2.73 -19.23 0.89
C SER A 165 -2.20 -19.71 2.24
N ARG A 166 -0.90 -19.98 2.34
CA ARG A 166 -0.25 -20.45 3.56
C ARG A 166 -0.34 -19.41 4.67
N MET A 167 -0.03 -18.14 4.39
CA MET A 167 -0.07 -17.07 5.38
C MET A 167 -1.51 -16.72 5.80
N PHE A 168 -2.46 -16.72 4.87
CA PHE A 168 -3.88 -16.56 5.20
C PHE A 168 -4.41 -17.72 6.06
N ALA A 169 -3.93 -18.94 5.84
CA ALA A 169 -4.33 -20.07 6.67
C ALA A 169 -3.89 -19.90 8.13
N VAL A 170 -2.68 -19.38 8.38
CA VAL A 170 -2.21 -19.05 9.74
C VAL A 170 -3.10 -18.01 10.40
N ILE A 171 -3.46 -16.94 9.70
CA ILE A 171 -4.34 -15.90 10.23
C ILE A 171 -5.72 -16.48 10.53
N ARG A 172 -6.29 -17.26 9.59
CA ARG A 172 -7.62 -17.88 9.74
C ARG A 172 -7.71 -18.84 10.91
N GLU A 173 -6.63 -19.56 11.22
CA GLU A 173 -6.54 -20.44 12.39
C GLU A 173 -6.71 -19.66 13.70
N ILE A 174 -6.17 -18.44 13.77
CA ILE A 174 -6.09 -17.65 15.01
C ILE A 174 -7.27 -16.68 15.12
N ASP A 175 -7.57 -15.92 14.07
CA ASP A 175 -8.59 -14.87 14.04
C ASP A 175 -9.49 -15.02 12.79
N PRO A 176 -10.38 -16.03 12.79
CA PRO A 176 -11.16 -16.41 11.59
C PRO A 176 -12.17 -15.36 11.15
N GLU A 177 -12.60 -14.46 12.03
CA GLU A 177 -13.64 -13.46 11.76
C GLU A 177 -13.09 -12.17 11.15
N ARG A 178 -11.77 -11.93 11.18
CA ARG A 178 -11.17 -10.74 10.65
C ARG A 178 -10.91 -10.85 9.13
N HIS A 179 -11.09 -9.73 8.45
CA HIS A 179 -10.79 -9.63 7.04
C HIS A 179 -9.30 -9.82 6.75
N ARG A 180 -9.00 -10.39 5.59
CA ARG A 180 -7.63 -10.69 5.12
C ARG A 180 -7.46 -10.24 3.69
N THR A 181 -6.31 -9.63 3.42
CA THR A 181 -5.92 -9.19 2.07
C THR A 181 -4.40 -9.17 1.93
N VAL A 182 -3.91 -8.78 0.76
CA VAL A 182 -2.49 -8.53 0.46
C VAL A 182 -2.38 -7.33 -0.48
N GLY A 183 -1.52 -6.38 -0.16
CA GLY A 183 -1.37 -5.10 -0.88
C GLY A 183 -0.69 -5.25 -2.24
N LEU A 184 -1.46 -5.55 -3.29
CA LEU A 184 -0.97 -5.55 -4.67
C LEU A 184 -0.98 -4.15 -5.28
N HIS A 185 -0.14 -3.94 -6.29
CA HIS A 185 -0.04 -2.67 -6.99
C HIS A 185 -0.01 -2.82 -8.52
N SER A 186 -0.01 -1.71 -9.25
CA SER A 186 -0.11 -1.69 -10.71
C SER A 186 0.78 -2.69 -11.46
N PRO A 187 2.04 -2.97 -11.06
CA PRO A 187 2.85 -4.03 -11.67
C PRO A 187 2.20 -5.41 -11.70
N SER A 188 1.33 -5.74 -10.74
CA SER A 188 0.55 -7.00 -10.79
C SER A 188 -0.52 -7.01 -11.90
N LEU A 189 -0.78 -5.86 -12.54
CA LEU A 189 -1.66 -5.73 -13.71
C LEU A 189 -0.89 -5.46 -15.01
N THR A 190 0.36 -4.95 -14.92
CA THR A 190 1.12 -4.51 -16.09
C THR A 190 2.27 -5.45 -16.47
N THR A 191 2.71 -6.30 -15.55
CA THR A 191 3.86 -7.20 -15.72
C THR A 191 3.58 -8.60 -15.20
N ARG A 192 4.50 -9.52 -15.47
CA ARG A 192 4.49 -10.87 -14.88
C ARG A 192 5.39 -10.90 -13.64
N ASN A 193 4.88 -10.40 -12.54
CA ASN A 193 5.59 -10.36 -11.24
C ASN A 193 5.30 -11.58 -10.35
N HIS A 194 4.59 -12.59 -10.86
CA HIS A 194 4.21 -13.82 -10.16
C HIS A 194 3.26 -13.62 -8.95
N LEU A 195 2.61 -12.45 -8.88
CA LEU A 195 1.53 -12.16 -7.93
C LEU A 195 0.25 -11.82 -8.70
N ARG A 196 -0.36 -12.83 -9.28
CA ARG A 196 -1.59 -12.72 -10.09
C ARG A 196 -2.79 -12.49 -9.20
N ALA A 197 -3.60 -11.48 -9.49
CA ALA A 197 -4.78 -11.12 -8.69
C ALA A 197 -5.81 -12.26 -8.59
N ASP A 198 -6.01 -13.07 -9.65
CA ASP A 198 -6.90 -14.22 -9.65
C ASP A 198 -6.47 -15.34 -8.71
N GLN A 199 -5.18 -15.43 -8.41
CA GLN A 199 -4.60 -16.48 -7.57
C GLN A 199 -4.35 -16.01 -6.13
N VAL A 200 -3.71 -14.85 -5.95
CA VAL A 200 -3.33 -14.39 -4.61
C VAL A 200 -4.53 -14.00 -3.75
N PHE A 201 -5.63 -13.53 -4.37
CA PHE A 201 -6.86 -13.21 -3.65
C PHE A 201 -7.83 -14.39 -3.52
N ALA A 202 -7.47 -15.60 -3.98
CA ALA A 202 -8.36 -16.77 -3.90
C ALA A 202 -8.82 -17.09 -2.46
N ASP A 203 -7.94 -16.90 -1.48
CA ASP A 203 -8.20 -17.10 -0.04
C ASP A 203 -8.38 -15.79 0.76
N ALA A 204 -8.34 -14.64 0.10
CA ALA A 204 -8.60 -13.34 0.69
C ALA A 204 -10.10 -13.06 0.83
N ASP A 205 -10.48 -12.17 1.74
CA ASP A 205 -11.87 -11.74 1.91
C ASP A 205 -12.25 -10.63 0.94
N PHE A 206 -11.30 -9.81 0.55
CA PHE A 206 -11.42 -8.75 -0.46
C PHE A 206 -10.10 -8.56 -1.20
N ALA A 207 -10.17 -8.00 -2.39
CA ALA A 207 -8.99 -7.63 -3.17
C ALA A 207 -8.65 -6.15 -2.96
N VAL A 208 -7.39 -5.82 -3.15
CA VAL A 208 -6.90 -4.45 -3.12
C VAL A 208 -5.99 -4.17 -4.31
N MET A 209 -5.85 -2.88 -4.63
CA MET A 209 -4.92 -2.40 -5.64
C MET A 209 -4.34 -1.05 -5.22
N HIS A 210 -3.06 -0.83 -5.54
CA HIS A 210 -2.41 0.46 -5.45
C HIS A 210 -2.17 0.99 -6.87
N THR A 211 -2.65 2.19 -7.15
CA THR A 211 -2.50 2.77 -8.48
C THR A 211 -2.35 4.28 -8.40
N TYR A 212 -1.25 4.76 -8.98
CA TYR A 212 -0.92 6.17 -9.06
C TYR A 212 -0.88 6.60 -10.52
N PRO A 213 -1.73 7.53 -10.98
CA PRO A 213 -1.69 8.02 -12.36
C PRO A 213 -0.34 8.57 -12.77
N ILE A 214 0.38 9.18 -11.81
CA ILE A 214 1.75 9.71 -12.02
C ILE A 214 2.81 8.65 -12.35
N TYR A 215 2.49 7.36 -12.16
CA TYR A 215 3.38 6.21 -12.44
C TYR A 215 2.77 5.21 -13.43
N ALA A 216 1.52 5.39 -13.83
CA ALA A 216 0.80 4.43 -14.64
C ALA A 216 1.01 4.67 -16.14
N ASP A 217 1.81 3.83 -16.78
CA ASP A 217 2.14 3.93 -18.22
C ASP A 217 0.95 3.67 -19.15
N PHE A 218 -0.12 3.03 -18.66
CA PHE A 218 -1.33 2.77 -19.45
C PHE A 218 -2.32 3.93 -19.46
N GLY A 219 -2.17 4.92 -18.57
CA GLY A 219 -3.01 6.11 -18.50
C GLY A 219 -2.66 7.16 -19.57
N VAL A 220 -3.55 8.13 -19.75
CA VAL A 220 -3.34 9.26 -20.68
C VAL A 220 -2.73 10.44 -19.91
N GLY A 221 -1.59 10.20 -19.25
CA GLY A 221 -0.86 11.20 -18.48
C GLY A 221 -1.17 11.17 -16.98
N ALA A 222 -0.42 11.96 -16.23
CA ALA A 222 -0.34 11.95 -14.78
C ALA A 222 -1.64 12.34 -14.04
N LEU A 223 -2.62 12.89 -14.73
CA LEU A 223 -3.91 13.33 -14.17
C LEU A 223 -5.10 12.65 -14.86
N ASP A 224 -4.89 11.49 -15.49
CA ASP A 224 -6.00 10.74 -16.07
C ASP A 224 -6.92 10.19 -14.96
N PRO A 225 -8.15 10.72 -14.81
CA PRO A 225 -9.04 10.37 -13.69
C PRO A 225 -9.64 8.97 -13.80
N ASP A 226 -9.47 8.28 -14.94
CA ASP A 226 -9.97 6.94 -15.16
C ASP A 226 -8.96 5.84 -14.78
N THR A 227 -7.67 6.19 -14.60
CA THR A 227 -6.61 5.22 -14.27
C THR A 227 -6.89 4.44 -12.99
N VAL A 228 -7.20 5.15 -11.91
CA VAL A 228 -7.46 4.55 -10.57
C VAL A 228 -8.76 3.72 -10.57
N PRO A 229 -9.89 4.22 -11.08
CA PRO A 229 -11.14 3.44 -11.19
C PRO A 229 -11.00 2.22 -12.08
N PHE A 230 -10.29 2.33 -13.21
CA PHE A 230 -10.03 1.18 -14.09
C PHE A 230 -9.25 0.07 -13.40
N ALA A 231 -8.14 0.41 -12.72
CA ALA A 231 -7.35 -0.57 -12.01
C ALA A 231 -8.18 -1.29 -10.93
N THR A 232 -9.08 -0.57 -10.24
CA THR A 232 -10.04 -1.15 -9.29
C THR A 232 -10.99 -2.13 -9.98
N ALA A 233 -11.61 -1.73 -11.09
CA ALA A 233 -12.56 -2.56 -11.83
C ALA A 233 -11.89 -3.81 -12.44
N LEU A 234 -10.69 -3.65 -13.00
CA LEU A 234 -9.93 -4.77 -13.56
C LEU A 234 -9.51 -5.77 -12.46
N THR A 235 -9.07 -5.27 -11.30
CA THR A 235 -8.73 -6.14 -10.17
C THR A 235 -9.96 -6.92 -9.68
N ALA A 236 -11.13 -6.28 -9.61
CA ALA A 236 -12.38 -6.96 -9.27
C ALA A 236 -12.75 -8.04 -10.29
N ALA A 237 -12.60 -7.74 -11.59
CA ALA A 237 -12.88 -8.69 -12.67
C ALA A 237 -11.93 -9.90 -12.65
N LEU A 238 -10.63 -9.68 -12.43
CA LEU A 238 -9.62 -10.73 -12.36
C LEU A 238 -9.76 -11.61 -11.11
N SER A 239 -9.94 -10.98 -9.94
CA SER A 239 -9.97 -11.68 -8.65
C SER A 239 -11.33 -12.31 -8.34
N GLY A 240 -12.42 -11.80 -8.91
CA GLY A 240 -13.79 -12.14 -8.53
C GLY A 240 -14.16 -11.73 -7.09
N ARG A 241 -13.43 -10.78 -6.50
CA ARG A 241 -13.61 -10.31 -5.12
C ARG A 241 -14.09 -8.86 -5.07
N PRO A 242 -14.84 -8.46 -4.01
CA PRO A 242 -15.02 -7.06 -3.69
C PRO A 242 -13.67 -6.37 -3.61
N THR A 243 -13.49 -5.23 -4.27
CA THR A 243 -12.18 -4.59 -4.39
C THR A 243 -12.16 -3.20 -3.78
N MET A 244 -11.10 -2.91 -3.03
CA MET A 244 -10.80 -1.60 -2.46
C MET A 244 -9.57 -1.01 -3.17
N MET A 245 -9.59 0.29 -3.46
CA MET A 245 -8.39 1.02 -3.85
C MET A 245 -7.60 1.39 -2.60
N GLU A 246 -6.56 0.63 -2.29
CA GLU A 246 -5.87 0.71 -1.00
C GLU A 246 -4.78 1.77 -0.97
N GLU A 247 -4.25 2.17 -2.13
CA GLU A 247 -3.39 3.33 -2.26
C GLU A 247 -3.62 4.07 -3.58
N PHE A 248 -3.80 5.38 -3.50
CA PHE A 248 -3.78 6.31 -4.62
C PHE A 248 -3.47 7.72 -4.10
N GLY A 249 -3.06 8.60 -5.00
CA GLY A 249 -2.69 9.97 -4.66
C GLY A 249 -1.60 10.49 -5.58
N ALA A 250 -0.94 11.56 -5.16
CA ALA A 250 0.25 12.10 -5.83
C ALA A 250 1.05 12.99 -4.86
N CYS A 251 2.33 13.18 -5.18
CA CYS A 251 3.18 14.13 -4.48
C CYS A 251 2.90 15.57 -4.93
N THR A 252 2.96 16.50 -3.98
CA THR A 252 2.70 17.92 -4.24
C THR A 252 3.98 18.76 -4.25
N ALA A 253 4.00 19.80 -5.07
CA ALA A 253 4.98 20.88 -4.99
C ALA A 253 4.80 21.66 -3.66
N PRO A 254 5.80 22.44 -3.23
CA PRO A 254 5.67 23.28 -2.04
C PRO A 254 4.44 24.20 -2.08
N PRO A 255 3.85 24.55 -0.93
CA PRO A 255 2.65 25.36 -0.86
C PRO A 255 2.74 26.65 -1.71
N GLY A 256 1.69 26.92 -2.51
CA GLY A 256 1.61 28.07 -3.41
C GLY A 256 2.46 27.97 -4.68
N SER A 257 3.05 26.80 -4.95
CA SER A 257 3.76 26.55 -6.20
C SER A 257 2.83 26.00 -7.27
N GLU A 258 3.14 26.30 -8.53
CA GLU A 258 2.52 25.63 -9.69
C GLU A 258 3.02 24.19 -9.81
N THR A 259 2.31 23.37 -10.59
CA THR A 259 2.77 22.03 -10.98
C THR A 259 4.11 22.12 -11.71
N VAL A 260 5.08 21.30 -11.32
CA VAL A 260 6.47 21.36 -11.81
C VAL A 260 7.11 19.98 -11.86
N ASP A 261 7.98 19.74 -12.81
CA ASP A 261 8.81 18.53 -12.86
C ASP A 261 10.08 18.73 -12.04
N TRP A 262 10.27 17.85 -11.05
CA TRP A 262 11.52 17.78 -10.32
C TRP A 262 12.45 16.75 -10.93
N ARG A 263 13.73 17.14 -11.12
CA ARG A 263 14.77 16.26 -11.68
C ARG A 263 15.94 16.18 -10.73
N TRP A 264 16.34 14.96 -10.39
CA TRP A 264 17.53 14.71 -9.59
C TRP A 264 18.10 13.32 -9.90
N GLN A 265 19.37 13.14 -9.58
CA GLN A 265 20.09 11.88 -9.77
C GLN A 265 20.47 11.28 -8.44
N THR A 266 20.46 9.96 -8.38
CA THR A 266 20.97 9.18 -7.26
C THR A 266 21.92 8.11 -7.80
N GLU A 267 22.61 7.39 -6.94
CA GLU A 267 23.43 6.26 -7.35
C GLU A 267 22.61 5.07 -7.88
N TYR A 268 21.28 5.05 -7.65
CA TYR A 268 20.40 3.98 -8.08
C TYR A 268 19.68 4.28 -9.39
N ARG A 269 19.26 5.52 -9.59
CA ARG A 269 18.53 5.95 -10.80
C ARG A 269 18.45 7.48 -10.94
N ASP A 270 18.11 7.91 -12.14
CA ASP A 270 17.67 9.27 -12.43
C ASP A 270 16.17 9.39 -12.16
N TYR A 271 15.75 10.51 -11.58
CA TYR A 271 14.36 10.84 -11.31
C TYR A 271 13.92 12.00 -12.20
N ASP A 272 12.75 11.84 -12.79
CA ASP A 272 11.97 12.89 -13.46
C ASP A 272 10.54 12.76 -12.93
N GLN A 273 10.20 13.58 -11.93
CA GLN A 273 9.00 13.41 -11.13
C GLN A 273 8.12 14.64 -11.20
N ILE A 274 6.89 14.50 -11.71
CA ILE A 274 5.88 15.53 -11.61
C ILE A 274 5.48 15.76 -10.16
N MET A 275 5.53 17.02 -9.72
CA MET A 275 5.05 17.49 -8.44
C MET A 275 3.84 18.38 -8.72
N LEU A 276 2.64 17.94 -8.33
CA LEU A 276 1.41 18.68 -8.62
C LEU A 276 1.28 19.89 -7.71
N SER A 277 0.68 20.98 -8.17
CA SER A 277 0.18 21.99 -7.23
C SER A 277 -0.85 21.34 -6.29
N GLU A 278 -0.98 21.83 -5.07
CA GLU A 278 -1.94 21.28 -4.11
C GLU A 278 -3.38 21.39 -4.63
N GLU A 279 -3.69 22.47 -5.35
CA GLU A 279 -4.98 22.72 -5.99
C GLU A 279 -5.24 21.73 -7.13
N THR A 280 -4.25 21.48 -7.98
CA THR A 280 -4.38 20.48 -9.05
C THR A 280 -4.65 19.08 -8.52
N LEU A 281 -3.99 18.69 -7.42
CA LEU A 281 -4.28 17.40 -6.77
C LEU A 281 -5.69 17.37 -6.19
N ALA A 282 -6.15 18.48 -5.60
CA ALA A 282 -7.51 18.59 -5.05
C ALA A 282 -8.57 18.43 -6.15
N GLU A 283 -8.42 19.10 -7.30
CA GLU A 283 -9.28 18.96 -8.47
C GLU A 283 -9.28 17.53 -9.00
N HIS A 284 -8.10 16.92 -9.12
CA HIS A 284 -7.97 15.54 -9.58
C HIS A 284 -8.70 14.56 -8.65
N LEU A 285 -8.54 14.67 -7.33
CA LEU A 285 -9.24 13.79 -6.39
C LEU A 285 -10.76 14.01 -6.38
N ALA A 286 -11.21 15.25 -6.60
CA ALA A 286 -12.65 15.52 -6.76
C ALA A 286 -13.25 14.78 -7.97
N ASP A 287 -12.46 14.53 -9.01
CA ASP A 287 -12.86 13.75 -10.19
C ASP A 287 -12.75 12.22 -9.97
N VAL A 288 -11.71 11.77 -9.26
CA VAL A 288 -11.45 10.33 -9.04
C VAL A 288 -12.42 9.69 -8.05
N LEU A 289 -12.72 10.36 -6.93
CA LEU A 289 -13.52 9.78 -5.85
C LEU A 289 -14.94 9.35 -6.30
N PRO A 290 -15.73 10.16 -7.05
CA PRO A 290 -17.02 9.73 -7.57
C PRO A 290 -16.90 8.54 -8.54
N ARG A 291 -15.82 8.47 -9.33
CA ARG A 291 -15.59 7.38 -10.29
C ARG A 291 -15.24 6.06 -9.59
N LEU A 292 -14.57 6.11 -8.42
CA LEU A 292 -14.37 4.93 -7.58
C LEU A 292 -15.71 4.36 -7.08
N VAL A 293 -16.64 5.23 -6.67
CA VAL A 293 -18.00 4.79 -6.31
C VAL A 293 -18.72 4.20 -7.52
N GLU A 294 -18.61 4.83 -8.69
CA GLU A 294 -19.22 4.36 -9.94
C GLU A 294 -18.78 2.95 -10.34
N VAL A 295 -17.50 2.62 -10.14
CA VAL A 295 -16.98 1.29 -10.44
C VAL A 295 -17.21 0.25 -9.33
N GLY A 296 -17.85 0.64 -8.23
CA GLY A 296 -18.18 -0.26 -7.12
C GLY A 296 -17.01 -0.54 -6.17
N ALA A 297 -16.03 0.36 -6.09
CA ALA A 297 -14.96 0.24 -5.10
C ALA A 297 -15.57 0.18 -3.69
N THR A 298 -15.20 -0.85 -2.91
CA THR A 298 -15.74 -1.03 -1.55
C THR A 298 -15.15 -0.09 -0.51
N GLY A 299 -14.07 0.60 -0.87
CA GLY A 299 -13.38 1.61 -0.09
C GLY A 299 -12.23 2.22 -0.88
N ALA A 300 -11.67 3.29 -0.32
CA ALA A 300 -10.49 3.95 -0.86
C ALA A 300 -9.64 4.50 0.28
N LEU A 301 -8.32 4.26 0.23
CA LEU A 301 -7.34 4.83 1.14
C LEU A 301 -6.35 5.68 0.34
N VAL A 302 -6.14 6.90 0.78
CA VAL A 302 -5.23 7.81 0.11
C VAL A 302 -3.81 7.69 0.71
N TRP A 303 -2.80 7.71 -0.12
CA TRP A 303 -1.41 7.83 0.29
C TRP A 303 -1.01 9.30 0.27
N CYS A 304 -0.68 9.90 1.43
CA CYS A 304 -0.70 9.33 2.78
C CYS A 304 -1.19 10.37 3.80
N TYR A 305 -1.10 10.11 5.10
CA TYR A 305 -1.61 11.00 6.14
C TYR A 305 -0.89 12.34 6.17
N ALA A 306 0.46 12.34 6.28
CA ALA A 306 1.22 13.56 6.46
C ALA A 306 2.49 13.60 5.61
N ASP A 307 2.91 14.81 5.25
CA ASP A 307 4.23 15.05 4.70
C ASP A 307 5.31 14.70 5.72
N TYR A 308 6.46 14.24 5.24
CA TYR A 308 7.60 13.99 6.12
C TYR A 308 8.18 15.31 6.65
N HIS A 309 8.31 15.39 7.97
CA HIS A 309 8.94 16.53 8.62
C HIS A 309 10.41 16.72 8.18
N GLU A 310 10.86 17.96 8.07
CA GLU A 310 12.20 18.31 7.56
C GLU A 310 13.35 17.63 8.31
N SER A 311 13.17 17.31 9.61
CA SER A 311 14.16 16.57 10.40
C SER A 311 14.45 15.15 9.89
N LEU A 312 13.63 14.63 9.00
CA LEU A 312 13.78 13.30 8.40
C LEU A 312 14.35 13.36 6.97
N TRP A 313 14.57 14.55 6.39
CA TRP A 313 14.93 14.69 4.99
C TRP A 313 16.33 14.20 4.65
N ASP A 314 17.23 14.14 5.62
CA ASP A 314 18.58 13.60 5.46
C ASP A 314 18.70 12.11 5.80
N ARG A 315 17.56 11.44 5.99
CA ARG A 315 17.46 10.01 6.32
C ARG A 315 16.64 9.29 5.28
N PRO A 316 16.86 7.97 5.08
CA PRO A 316 15.96 7.16 4.24
C PRO A 316 14.50 7.20 4.75
N PRO A 317 13.50 7.24 3.86
CA PRO A 317 13.59 7.24 2.41
C PRO A 317 13.85 8.63 1.82
N CYS A 318 13.69 9.67 2.61
CA CYS A 318 13.61 11.06 2.17
C CYS A 318 14.93 11.61 1.61
N ASP A 319 16.07 11.04 1.98
CA ASP A 319 17.39 11.45 1.48
C ASP A 319 17.49 11.33 -0.05
N LEU A 320 17.04 10.22 -0.60
CA LEU A 320 17.08 9.93 -2.04
C LEU A 320 15.71 10.08 -2.71
N GLN A 321 14.62 9.79 -2.01
CA GLN A 321 13.25 9.83 -2.53
C GLN A 321 12.59 11.19 -2.21
N LYS A 322 13.08 12.27 -2.82
CA LYS A 322 12.68 13.64 -2.46
C LYS A 322 11.18 13.91 -2.61
N HIS A 323 10.51 13.27 -3.58
CA HIS A 323 9.09 13.40 -3.82
C HIS A 323 8.23 12.74 -2.74
N GLU A 324 8.74 11.68 -2.10
CA GLU A 324 8.04 11.01 -0.99
C GLU A 324 7.79 11.92 0.21
N ARG A 325 8.55 12.99 0.34
CA ARG A 325 8.37 14.00 1.39
C ARG A 325 7.01 14.68 1.36
N HIS A 326 6.26 14.60 0.25
CA HIS A 326 5.17 15.51 -0.09
C HIS A 326 3.85 14.83 -0.50
N PHE A 327 3.60 13.59 -0.09
CA PHE A 327 2.34 12.87 -0.38
C PHE A 327 1.22 13.13 0.63
N GLY A 328 1.49 13.83 1.72
CA GLY A 328 0.58 13.98 2.85
C GLY A 328 -0.69 14.75 2.57
N LEU A 329 -1.74 14.43 3.32
CA LEU A 329 -2.94 15.26 3.50
C LEU A 329 -2.66 16.45 4.41
N VAL A 330 -1.72 16.26 5.34
CA VAL A 330 -1.35 17.22 6.38
C VAL A 330 0.09 17.67 6.15
N ARG A 331 0.32 18.99 6.21
CA ARG A 331 1.66 19.55 6.12
C ARG A 331 2.40 19.38 7.45
N PRO A 332 3.74 19.53 7.47
CA PRO A 332 4.52 19.40 8.72
C PRO A 332 4.13 20.35 9.86
N ASP A 333 3.48 21.47 9.54
CA ASP A 333 2.95 22.42 10.52
C ASP A 333 1.57 22.05 11.07
N GLY A 334 1.01 20.91 10.65
CA GLY A 334 -0.31 20.42 11.05
C GLY A 334 -1.48 20.99 10.22
N SER A 335 -1.23 21.88 9.27
CA SER A 335 -2.28 22.43 8.42
C SER A 335 -2.72 21.41 7.34
N LEU A 336 -4.01 21.43 7.00
CA LEU A 336 -4.55 20.57 5.94
C LEU A 336 -4.21 21.11 4.57
N LYS A 337 -3.90 20.23 3.63
CA LYS A 337 -3.83 20.55 2.21
C LYS A 337 -5.23 20.57 1.58
N PRO A 338 -5.47 21.30 0.47
CA PRO A 338 -6.79 21.41 -0.17
C PRO A 338 -7.45 20.07 -0.48
N HIS A 339 -6.69 19.06 -0.89
CA HIS A 339 -7.23 17.75 -1.21
C HIS A 339 -7.72 16.97 0.03
N ALA A 340 -7.23 17.26 1.24
CA ALA A 340 -7.79 16.71 2.47
C ALA A 340 -9.22 17.22 2.72
N GLU A 341 -9.48 18.49 2.37
CA GLU A 341 -10.82 19.07 2.45
C GLU A 341 -11.78 18.45 1.43
N VAL A 342 -11.32 18.21 0.20
CA VAL A 342 -12.09 17.50 -0.83
C VAL A 342 -12.51 16.10 -0.33
N ILE A 343 -11.57 15.34 0.27
CA ILE A 343 -11.87 14.01 0.82
C ILE A 343 -12.88 14.11 1.96
N ARG A 344 -12.69 15.03 2.89
CA ARG A 344 -13.63 15.28 4.01
C ARG A 344 -15.04 15.57 3.50
N ASP A 345 -15.18 16.47 2.53
CA ASP A 345 -16.45 16.89 1.98
C ASP A 345 -17.12 15.75 1.18
N PHE A 346 -16.33 14.96 0.46
CA PHE A 346 -16.80 13.74 -0.21
C PHE A 346 -17.33 12.71 0.80
N ILE A 347 -16.61 12.44 1.89
CA ILE A 347 -17.06 11.53 2.96
C ILE A 347 -18.34 12.06 3.60
N ALA A 348 -18.42 13.38 3.87
CA ALA A 348 -19.61 14.03 4.46
C ALA A 348 -20.84 13.92 3.55
N SER A 349 -20.67 13.81 2.24
CA SER A 349 -21.77 13.58 1.28
C SER A 349 -22.39 12.17 1.40
N LYS A 350 -21.74 11.26 2.14
CA LYS A 350 -22.18 9.86 2.37
C LYS A 350 -22.47 9.13 1.06
N PRO A 351 -21.48 9.01 0.15
CA PRO A 351 -21.68 8.33 -1.11
C PRO A 351 -22.17 6.89 -0.88
N VAL A 352 -23.13 6.47 -1.69
CA VAL A 352 -23.67 5.10 -1.63
C VAL A 352 -23.03 4.28 -2.75
N ILE A 353 -22.33 3.21 -2.37
CA ILE A 353 -21.78 2.25 -3.32
C ILE A 353 -22.95 1.38 -3.81
N GLY A 354 -23.26 1.50 -5.09
CA GLY A 354 -24.28 0.73 -5.77
C GLY A 354 -23.69 -0.39 -6.62
N GLU A 355 -24.53 -0.93 -7.53
CA GLU A 355 -24.06 -1.84 -8.56
C GLU A 355 -23.03 -1.12 -9.46
N PRO A 356 -21.91 -1.77 -9.80
CA PRO A 356 -20.93 -1.22 -10.72
C PRO A 356 -21.54 -0.79 -12.05
N SER A 357 -21.09 0.33 -12.58
CA SER A 357 -21.50 0.82 -13.90
C SER A 357 -21.20 -0.19 -15.03
N ALA A 358 -21.78 0.01 -16.21
CA ALA A 358 -21.55 -0.89 -17.34
C ALA A 358 -20.06 -1.00 -17.70
N ARG A 359 -19.33 0.12 -17.70
CA ARG A 359 -17.88 0.15 -18.01
C ARG A 359 -17.02 -0.58 -16.99
N ALA A 360 -17.49 -0.73 -15.76
CA ALA A 360 -16.77 -1.45 -14.72
C ALA A 360 -16.92 -2.97 -14.81
N ARG A 361 -17.83 -3.46 -15.64
CA ARG A 361 -18.05 -4.90 -15.88
C ARG A 361 -17.09 -5.40 -16.95
N ILE A 362 -15.81 -5.45 -16.63
CA ILE A 362 -14.75 -5.86 -17.53
C ILE A 362 -14.82 -7.38 -17.72
N GLU A 363 -15.03 -7.84 -18.96
CA GLU A 363 -14.95 -9.25 -19.31
C GLU A 363 -13.50 -9.59 -19.65
N VAL A 364 -12.85 -10.39 -18.80
CA VAL A 364 -11.47 -10.80 -18.96
C VAL A 364 -11.25 -12.25 -18.53
N ASP A 365 -10.57 -13.02 -19.37
CA ASP A 365 -10.04 -14.33 -19.00
C ASP A 365 -8.68 -14.14 -18.34
N ALA A 366 -8.57 -14.51 -17.06
CA ALA A 366 -7.36 -14.27 -16.28
C ALA A 366 -6.14 -15.01 -16.84
N GLU A 367 -6.31 -16.26 -17.34
CA GLU A 367 -5.21 -17.02 -17.93
C GLU A 367 -4.71 -16.38 -19.23
N ALA A 368 -5.62 -15.84 -20.05
CA ALA A 368 -5.25 -15.13 -21.27
C ALA A 368 -4.57 -13.80 -20.93
N PHE A 369 -5.11 -13.06 -19.96
CA PHE A 369 -4.57 -11.78 -19.51
C PHE A 369 -3.14 -11.94 -18.99
N TYR A 370 -2.89 -12.83 -18.05
CA TYR A 370 -1.58 -13.01 -17.43
C TYR A 370 -0.51 -13.68 -18.30
N ARG A 371 -0.89 -14.16 -19.51
CA ARG A 371 0.11 -14.55 -20.52
C ARG A 371 0.89 -13.36 -21.06
N ASP A 372 0.23 -12.22 -21.25
CA ASP A 372 0.83 -10.97 -21.75
C ASP A 372 0.02 -9.75 -21.29
N PRO A 373 0.14 -9.35 -20.00
CA PRO A 373 -0.61 -8.22 -19.46
C PRO A 373 -0.33 -6.92 -20.21
N ALA A 374 0.94 -6.66 -20.55
CA ALA A 374 1.37 -5.43 -21.20
C ALA A 374 0.70 -5.21 -22.56
N THR A 375 0.43 -6.26 -23.34
CA THR A 375 -0.27 -6.17 -24.62
C THR A 375 -1.79 -6.06 -24.44
N THR A 376 -2.36 -6.73 -23.43
CA THR A 376 -3.82 -6.80 -23.23
C THR A 376 -4.38 -5.55 -22.53
N LEU A 377 -3.64 -5.00 -21.60
CA LEU A 377 -4.08 -3.90 -20.72
C LEU A 377 -4.52 -2.63 -21.49
N PRO A 378 -3.79 -2.14 -22.50
CA PRO A 378 -4.18 -0.94 -23.23
C PRO A 378 -5.55 -1.06 -23.94
N ASP A 379 -5.87 -2.22 -24.48
CA ASP A 379 -7.16 -2.47 -25.15
C ASP A 379 -8.31 -2.48 -24.14
N LEU A 380 -8.12 -3.12 -22.98
CA LEU A 380 -9.09 -3.12 -21.88
C LEU A 380 -9.30 -1.70 -21.34
N TYR A 381 -8.22 -0.93 -21.21
CA TYR A 381 -8.32 0.46 -20.75
C TYR A 381 -9.07 1.35 -21.75
N ALA A 382 -8.79 1.21 -23.04
CA ALA A 382 -9.52 1.92 -24.10
C ALA A 382 -11.01 1.59 -24.09
N ALA A 383 -11.37 0.30 -23.97
CA ALA A 383 -12.76 -0.14 -23.87
C ALA A 383 -13.45 0.44 -22.62
N PHE A 384 -12.78 0.44 -21.47
CA PHE A 384 -13.29 1.03 -20.25
C PHE A 384 -13.58 2.54 -20.40
N LYS A 385 -12.68 3.30 -21.04
CA LYS A 385 -12.88 4.74 -21.30
C LYS A 385 -14.04 5.02 -22.25
N GLU A 386 -14.30 4.15 -23.21
CA GLU A 386 -15.41 4.27 -24.15
C GLU A 386 -16.76 3.77 -23.56
N GLY A 387 -16.74 3.23 -22.34
CA GLY A 387 -17.93 2.71 -21.67
C GLY A 387 -18.43 1.39 -22.22
N ARG A 388 -17.53 0.61 -22.82
CA ARG A 388 -17.81 -0.70 -23.45
C ARG A 388 -17.39 -1.85 -22.57
#